data_b8a87f086df532a7cd6083e1bf3139fc
#
_entry.id   b8a87f086df532a7cd6083e1bf3139fc
#
_cell.length_a   1.000
_cell.length_b   1.000
_cell.length_c   1.000
_cell.angle_alpha   90.00
_cell.angle_beta   90.00
_cell.angle_gamma   90.00
#
_symmetry.space_group_name_H-M   'P 1'
#
loop_
_entity.id
_entity.type
_entity.pdbx_description
1 polymer ?
#
loop_
_entity_poly.entity_id
_entity_poly.type
_entity_poly.pdbx_seq_one_letter_code
_entity_poly.pdbx_strand_id
1 'polypeptide(L)'
;MRTKKVCTIVIKRFAVLVVLVLAYQAMAQDSGTTYTKMAPVDQYLMADRATEIALARSAAPKSISGEAEVQVLGRHGFETAVKGKNGFVCIVGRGWSSAADADFWNPKVRVPICLNAAAARTYLLRVTKITDLALAGRTLTQVNEAIAAAIDKKELTPMEPGAMCYMMSKQGYGGDSAPHWPSHLMFFYSDTDPAIWGANLLGSPVIAVADPLEHLTQFVIPVERWSDGTKAREPSLQKTHYVSGK
;
A
#
# COMPACT_ATOMS: atom_id res chain seq x y z
N MET A 1 -29.14 27.08 -58.89
CA MET A 1 -27.87 27.38 -58.17
C MET A 1 -27.97 27.28 -56.66
N ARG A 2 -28.95 26.58 -56.08
CA ARG A 2 -29.13 26.49 -54.59
C ARG A 2 -28.63 25.16 -53.94
N THR A 3 -28.42 24.11 -54.72
CA THR A 3 -28.09 22.76 -54.22
C THR A 3 -26.60 22.54 -53.86
N LYS A 4 -25.67 23.28 -54.48
CA LYS A 4 -24.22 23.11 -54.18
C LYS A 4 -23.74 23.72 -52.83
N LYS A 5 -24.42 24.77 -52.32
CA LYS A 5 -24.03 25.40 -51.06
C LYS A 5 -24.43 24.60 -49.82
N VAL A 6 -25.52 23.82 -49.87
CA VAL A 6 -26.00 23.02 -48.75
C VAL A 6 -25.07 21.80 -48.49
N CYS A 7 -24.59 21.16 -49.55
CA CYS A 7 -23.71 20.01 -49.46
C CYS A 7 -22.35 20.34 -48.80
N THR A 8 -21.78 21.54 -49.13
CA THR A 8 -20.49 21.98 -48.58
C THR A 8 -20.57 22.33 -47.08
N ILE A 9 -21.69 22.82 -46.60
CA ILE A 9 -21.89 23.18 -45.19
C ILE A 9 -22.07 21.91 -44.33
N VAL A 10 -22.77 20.89 -44.86
CA VAL A 10 -22.97 19.61 -44.14
C VAL A 10 -21.65 18.85 -44.02
N ILE A 11 -20.83 18.81 -45.07
CA ILE A 11 -19.51 18.13 -45.02
C ILE A 11 -18.55 18.82 -44.05
N LYS A 12 -18.52 20.16 -43.99
CA LYS A 12 -17.68 20.90 -43.06
C LYS A 12 -18.11 20.68 -41.59
N ARG A 13 -19.41 20.58 -41.29
CA ARG A 13 -19.90 20.29 -39.94
C ARG A 13 -19.63 18.85 -39.52
N PHE A 14 -19.70 17.90 -40.46
CA PHE A 14 -19.36 16.50 -40.17
C PHE A 14 -17.85 16.31 -39.90
N ALA A 15 -16.99 16.99 -40.67
CA ALA A 15 -15.55 16.94 -40.47
C ALA A 15 -15.11 17.53 -39.10
N VAL A 16 -15.74 18.64 -38.66
CA VAL A 16 -15.47 19.25 -37.36
C VAL A 16 -15.94 18.35 -36.20
N LEU A 17 -17.10 17.66 -36.37
CA LEU A 17 -17.60 16.74 -35.36
C LEU A 17 -16.70 15.50 -35.20
N VAL A 18 -16.21 14.95 -36.31
CA VAL A 18 -15.29 13.80 -36.30
C VAL A 18 -13.95 14.17 -35.65
N VAL A 19 -13.40 15.36 -35.91
CA VAL A 19 -12.15 15.82 -35.26
C VAL A 19 -12.35 16.06 -33.79
N LEU A 20 -13.49 16.57 -33.32
CA LEU A 20 -13.79 16.74 -31.90
C LEU A 20 -13.97 15.41 -31.18
N VAL A 21 -14.56 14.39 -31.79
CA VAL A 21 -14.70 13.06 -31.22
C VAL A 21 -13.35 12.34 -31.10
N LEU A 22 -12.47 12.50 -32.10
CA LEU A 22 -11.10 11.95 -32.06
C LEU A 22 -10.22 12.66 -31.01
N ALA A 23 -10.40 13.96 -30.81
CA ALA A 23 -9.70 14.69 -29.75
C ALA A 23 -10.19 14.30 -28.35
N TYR A 24 -11.48 13.94 -28.19
CA TYR A 24 -12.01 13.44 -26.90
C TYR A 24 -11.48 12.04 -26.56
N GLN A 25 -11.23 11.19 -27.55
CA GLN A 25 -10.64 9.86 -27.31
C GLN A 25 -9.14 9.92 -27.00
N ALA A 26 -8.43 10.97 -27.42
CA ALA A 26 -7.02 11.15 -27.09
C ALA A 26 -6.77 11.64 -25.64
N MET A 27 -7.81 12.16 -24.96
CA MET A 27 -7.71 12.57 -23.54
C MET A 27 -8.14 11.48 -22.53
N ALA A 28 -8.61 10.32 -23.01
CA ALA A 28 -9.06 9.22 -22.15
C ALA A 28 -8.02 8.09 -22.01
N GLN A 29 -6.78 8.30 -22.42
CA GLN A 29 -5.67 7.38 -22.18
C GLN A 29 -4.73 7.96 -21.12
N ASP A 30 -5.22 8.14 -19.91
CA ASP A 30 -4.38 8.00 -18.74
C ASP A 30 -4.13 6.49 -18.59
N SER A 31 -3.19 5.99 -19.38
CA SER A 31 -2.65 4.64 -19.24
C SER A 31 -1.88 4.63 -17.94
N GLY A 32 -2.55 4.27 -16.85
CA GLY A 32 -1.91 3.95 -15.58
C GLY A 32 -0.70 3.07 -15.87
N THR A 33 0.47 3.54 -15.53
CA THR A 33 1.75 2.86 -15.76
C THR A 33 1.69 1.53 -15.02
N THR A 34 1.38 0.45 -15.73
CA THR A 34 1.35 -0.88 -15.13
C THR A 34 2.79 -1.33 -14.91
N TYR A 35 3.19 -1.43 -13.65
CA TYR A 35 4.52 -1.91 -13.25
C TYR A 35 4.56 -3.44 -13.38
N THR A 36 4.94 -3.95 -14.55
CA THR A 36 4.90 -5.40 -14.87
C THR A 36 6.14 -6.16 -14.41
N LYS A 37 7.22 -5.47 -14.05
CA LYS A 37 8.50 -6.05 -13.62
C LYS A 37 9.24 -5.13 -12.67
N MET A 38 10.18 -5.69 -11.94
CA MET A 38 11.06 -4.94 -11.05
C MET A 38 11.88 -3.89 -11.83
N ALA A 39 11.85 -2.65 -11.35
CA ALA A 39 12.77 -1.60 -11.78
C ALA A 39 14.18 -1.86 -11.20
N PRO A 40 15.24 -1.18 -11.67
CA PRO A 40 16.54 -1.21 -11.01
C PRO A 40 16.42 -0.93 -9.51
N VAL A 41 17.13 -1.71 -8.70
CA VAL A 41 17.04 -1.68 -7.22
C VAL A 41 17.19 -0.27 -6.65
N ASP A 42 18.03 0.55 -7.25
CA ASP A 42 18.26 1.93 -6.80
C ASP A 42 17.00 2.80 -6.81
N GLN A 43 16.00 2.48 -7.61
CA GLN A 43 14.73 3.21 -7.63
C GLN A 43 13.86 2.93 -6.39
N TYR A 44 14.09 1.79 -5.72
CA TYR A 44 13.39 1.45 -4.48
C TYR A 44 14.11 1.98 -3.24
N LEU A 45 15.41 2.25 -3.34
CA LEU A 45 16.17 2.82 -2.24
C LEU A 45 15.84 4.31 -2.06
N MET A 46 15.92 4.80 -0.85
CA MET A 46 15.90 6.25 -0.59
C MET A 46 17.34 6.78 -0.67
N ALA A 47 17.50 7.93 -1.31
CA ALA A 47 18.83 8.50 -1.56
C ALA A 47 19.55 8.91 -0.25
N ASP A 48 18.78 9.24 0.78
CA ASP A 48 19.29 9.64 2.09
C ASP A 48 18.70 8.77 3.20
N ARG A 49 19.59 8.10 3.94
CA ARG A 49 19.25 7.23 5.07
C ARG A 49 18.51 7.99 6.19
N ALA A 50 18.90 9.25 6.46
CA ALA A 50 18.24 10.04 7.49
C ALA A 50 16.80 10.39 7.12
N THR A 51 16.54 10.65 5.83
CA THR A 51 15.19 10.85 5.28
C THR A 51 14.34 9.61 5.42
N GLU A 52 14.87 8.40 5.16
CA GLU A 52 14.12 7.15 5.36
C GLU A 52 13.81 6.91 6.84
N ILE A 53 14.76 7.15 7.73
CA ILE A 53 14.55 7.05 9.19
C ILE A 53 13.43 8.01 9.64
N ALA A 54 13.45 9.25 9.18
CA ALA A 54 12.43 10.24 9.52
C ALA A 54 11.05 9.84 9.00
N LEU A 55 10.98 9.33 7.76
CA LEU A 55 9.75 8.84 7.14
C LEU A 55 9.19 7.60 7.89
N ALA A 56 10.03 6.62 8.24
CA ALA A 56 9.61 5.46 9.03
C ALA A 56 9.02 5.89 10.39
N ARG A 57 9.68 6.79 11.09
CA ARG A 57 9.21 7.32 12.38
C ARG A 57 7.92 8.10 12.28
N SER A 58 7.62 8.70 11.13
CA SER A 58 6.38 9.44 10.91
C SER A 58 5.12 8.55 10.94
N ALA A 59 5.27 7.22 10.92
CA ALA A 59 4.16 6.27 11.00
C ALA A 59 3.40 6.30 12.34
N ALA A 60 4.08 6.66 13.44
CA ALA A 60 3.51 6.64 14.79
C ALA A 60 3.81 7.95 15.55
N PRO A 61 3.04 8.29 16.62
CA PRO A 61 3.34 9.42 17.48
C PRO A 61 4.78 9.35 18.03
N LYS A 62 5.41 10.53 18.22
CA LYS A 62 6.80 10.63 18.69
C LYS A 62 7.05 9.90 20.01
N SER A 63 6.06 9.83 20.89
CA SER A 63 6.12 9.05 22.15
C SER A 63 6.35 7.56 21.94
N ILE A 64 6.03 7.03 20.76
CA ILE A 64 6.24 5.65 20.34
C ILE A 64 7.46 5.55 19.43
N SER A 65 7.45 6.28 18.31
CA SER A 65 8.47 6.17 17.28
C SER A 65 9.83 6.73 17.68
N GLY A 66 9.89 7.59 18.70
CA GLY A 66 11.14 8.16 19.21
C GLY A 66 12.12 7.14 19.79
N GLU A 67 11.59 6.11 20.47
CA GLU A 67 12.35 5.02 21.08
C GLU A 67 12.27 3.69 20.29
N ALA A 68 11.60 3.71 19.12
CA ALA A 68 11.46 2.53 18.27
C ALA A 68 12.78 2.20 17.55
N GLU A 69 12.99 0.92 17.30
CA GLU A 69 13.96 0.48 16.29
C GLU A 69 13.53 1.02 14.93
N VAL A 70 14.50 1.41 14.10
CA VAL A 70 14.23 1.77 12.71
C VAL A 70 15.06 0.88 11.81
N GLN A 71 14.39 0.19 10.90
CA GLN A 71 15.04 -0.53 9.82
C GLN A 71 14.81 0.23 8.50
N VAL A 72 15.85 0.29 7.67
CA VAL A 72 15.84 0.90 6.35
C VAL A 72 16.13 -0.13 5.29
N LEU A 73 15.63 0.09 4.07
CA LEU A 73 15.87 -0.82 2.97
C LEU A 73 17.29 -0.61 2.39
N GLY A 74 18.12 -1.63 2.50
CA GLY A 74 19.38 -1.76 1.79
C GLY A 74 19.25 -2.56 0.48
N ARG A 75 20.35 -2.77 -0.22
CA ARG A 75 20.39 -3.56 -1.45
C ARG A 75 20.07 -5.04 -1.25
N HIS A 76 20.21 -5.54 -0.04
CA HIS A 76 20.07 -6.96 0.30
C HIS A 76 18.96 -7.23 1.30
N GLY A 77 18.05 -6.28 1.52
CA GLY A 77 16.94 -6.39 2.47
C GLY A 77 16.94 -5.27 3.50
N PHE A 78 16.10 -5.41 4.51
CA PHE A 78 16.05 -4.46 5.62
C PHE A 78 17.27 -4.61 6.53
N GLU A 79 17.82 -3.47 6.97
CA GLU A 79 18.92 -3.40 7.92
C GLU A 79 18.61 -2.41 9.06
N THR A 80 19.04 -2.72 10.28
CA THR A 80 18.83 -1.84 11.44
C THR A 80 19.65 -0.56 11.28
N ALA A 81 18.96 0.56 11.15
CA ALA A 81 19.55 1.90 11.11
C ALA A 81 19.65 2.55 12.49
N VAL A 82 18.68 2.29 13.35
CA VAL A 82 18.61 2.79 14.72
C VAL A 82 18.12 1.67 15.63
N LYS A 83 18.86 1.39 16.71
CA LYS A 83 18.42 0.44 17.74
C LYS A 83 17.27 1.02 18.55
N GLY A 84 16.25 0.23 18.81
CA GLY A 84 15.10 0.59 19.64
C GLY A 84 15.24 0.19 21.09
N LYS A 85 14.34 0.72 21.95
CA LYS A 85 14.30 0.40 23.39
C LYS A 85 12.92 0.01 23.89
N ASN A 86 11.85 0.27 23.10
CA ASN A 86 10.45 0.06 23.50
C ASN A 86 9.77 -1.12 22.80
N GLY A 87 10.51 -1.93 22.04
CA GLY A 87 10.01 -3.10 21.33
C GLY A 87 9.26 -2.77 20.02
N PHE A 88 9.04 -1.50 19.67
CA PHE A 88 8.50 -1.13 18.38
C PHE A 88 9.58 -1.14 17.30
N VAL A 89 9.17 -1.51 16.06
CA VAL A 89 10.02 -1.45 14.88
C VAL A 89 9.29 -0.64 13.79
N CYS A 90 9.92 0.43 13.32
CA CYS A 90 9.39 1.26 12.25
C CYS A 90 10.18 1.05 10.96
N ILE A 91 9.48 0.88 9.84
CA ILE A 91 10.02 0.68 8.49
C ILE A 91 9.30 1.57 7.49
N VAL A 92 9.86 1.66 6.27
CA VAL A 92 9.14 2.16 5.09
C VAL A 92 8.95 0.99 4.13
N GLY A 93 7.72 0.50 4.00
CA GLY A 93 7.34 -0.52 3.00
C GLY A 93 7.50 0.01 1.56
N ARG A 94 7.58 -0.91 0.61
CA ARG A 94 7.71 -0.65 -0.83
C ARG A 94 6.50 -1.20 -1.59
N GLY A 95 6.53 -1.19 -2.92
CA GLY A 95 5.44 -1.65 -3.77
C GLY A 95 4.95 -3.07 -3.46
N TRP A 96 5.86 -3.97 -3.11
CA TRP A 96 5.55 -5.32 -2.65
C TRP A 96 4.90 -5.41 -1.26
N SER A 97 4.75 -4.28 -0.58
CA SER A 97 3.94 -4.12 0.64
C SER A 97 2.65 -3.36 0.36
N SER A 98 2.31 -3.08 -0.91
CA SER A 98 1.06 -2.43 -1.30
C SER A 98 -0.10 -3.41 -1.23
N ALA A 99 -1.30 -2.90 -0.91
CA ALA A 99 -2.52 -3.69 -0.96
C ALA A 99 -3.02 -3.95 -2.40
N ALA A 100 -2.41 -3.31 -3.41
CA ALA A 100 -2.80 -3.43 -4.81
C ALA A 100 -1.71 -4.15 -5.61
N ASP A 101 -2.04 -5.30 -6.20
CA ASP A 101 -1.12 -6.09 -7.04
C ASP A 101 -0.52 -5.27 -8.19
N ALA A 102 -1.28 -4.33 -8.74
CA ALA A 102 -0.82 -3.42 -9.79
C ALA A 102 0.37 -2.54 -9.36
N ASP A 103 0.51 -2.28 -8.07
CA ASP A 103 1.58 -1.47 -7.48
C ASP A 103 2.76 -2.31 -6.96
N PHE A 104 2.73 -3.65 -7.09
CA PHE A 104 3.76 -4.54 -6.56
C PHE A 104 5.19 -4.11 -6.98
N TRP A 105 5.38 -3.77 -8.24
CA TRP A 105 6.66 -3.29 -8.78
C TRP A 105 6.74 -1.76 -8.88
N ASN A 106 5.81 -1.02 -8.28
CA ASN A 106 5.84 0.45 -8.29
C ASN A 106 6.99 0.98 -7.43
N PRO A 107 8.08 1.54 -8.02
CA PRO A 107 9.25 1.97 -7.26
C PRO A 107 9.01 3.26 -6.46
N LYS A 108 7.88 3.93 -6.65
CA LYS A 108 7.55 5.17 -5.94
C LYS A 108 6.90 4.90 -4.58
N VAL A 109 6.36 3.70 -4.36
CA VAL A 109 5.64 3.36 -3.12
C VAL A 109 6.54 3.53 -1.91
N ARG A 110 6.01 4.25 -0.92
CA ARG A 110 6.63 4.52 0.38
C ARG A 110 5.55 4.46 1.45
N VAL A 111 5.50 3.36 2.18
CA VAL A 111 4.47 3.08 3.18
C VAL A 111 5.11 3.05 4.56
N PRO A 112 5.10 4.16 5.31
CA PRO A 112 5.60 4.18 6.68
C PRO A 112 4.72 3.34 7.59
N ILE A 113 5.32 2.36 8.29
CA ILE A 113 4.66 1.44 9.20
C ILE A 113 5.49 1.36 10.47
N CYS A 114 4.84 1.44 11.64
CA CYS A 114 5.49 1.25 12.94
C CYS A 114 4.79 0.11 13.69
N LEU A 115 5.45 -1.02 13.77
CA LEU A 115 4.96 -2.30 14.29
C LEU A 115 5.22 -2.40 15.80
N ASN A 116 4.24 -2.89 16.58
CA ASN A 116 4.51 -3.22 17.99
C ASN A 116 5.31 -4.52 18.12
N ALA A 117 5.72 -4.85 19.33
CA ALA A 117 6.59 -6.00 19.59
C ALA A 117 6.00 -7.33 19.07
N ALA A 118 4.70 -7.56 19.19
CA ALA A 118 4.04 -8.77 18.69
C ALA A 118 4.06 -8.83 17.15
N ALA A 119 3.77 -7.71 16.48
CA ALA A 119 3.84 -7.62 15.02
C ALA A 119 5.29 -7.66 14.51
N ALA A 120 6.25 -7.13 15.26
CA ALA A 120 7.67 -7.22 14.92
C ALA A 120 8.18 -8.67 14.91
N ARG A 121 7.67 -9.53 15.82
CA ARG A 121 8.03 -10.96 15.87
C ARG A 121 7.26 -11.84 14.90
N THR A 122 6.20 -11.36 14.27
CA THR A 122 5.33 -12.17 13.40
C THR A 122 5.15 -11.53 12.03
N TYR A 123 4.44 -10.42 11.92
CA TYR A 123 4.14 -9.75 10.66
C TYR A 123 5.40 -9.24 9.94
N LEU A 124 6.36 -8.64 10.68
CA LEU A 124 7.60 -8.15 10.09
C LEU A 124 8.43 -9.25 9.43
N LEU A 125 8.41 -10.48 9.96
CA LEU A 125 9.11 -11.61 9.35
C LEU A 125 8.57 -11.91 7.95
N ARG A 126 7.24 -11.80 7.75
CA ARG A 126 6.62 -11.92 6.42
C ARG A 126 7.06 -10.80 5.49
N VAL A 127 6.98 -9.56 5.97
CA VAL A 127 7.40 -8.38 5.19
C VAL A 127 8.87 -8.50 4.77
N THR A 128 9.73 -8.97 5.66
CA THR A 128 11.15 -9.21 5.35
C THR A 128 11.32 -10.29 4.28
N LYS A 129 10.65 -11.44 4.44
CA LYS A 129 10.71 -12.53 3.45
C LYS A 129 10.18 -12.10 2.08
N ILE A 130 9.06 -11.37 2.03
CA ILE A 130 8.52 -10.78 0.79
C ILE A 130 9.56 -9.85 0.15
N THR A 131 10.18 -8.98 0.96
CA THR A 131 11.22 -8.04 0.51
C THR A 131 12.42 -8.77 -0.10
N ASP A 132 12.92 -9.81 0.56
CA ASP A 132 14.07 -10.60 0.08
C ASP A 132 13.75 -11.30 -1.25
N LEU A 133 12.54 -11.85 -1.38
CA LEU A 133 12.08 -12.49 -2.61
C LEU A 133 11.90 -11.46 -3.74
N ALA A 134 11.35 -10.29 -3.44
CA ALA A 134 11.19 -9.21 -4.40
C ALA A 134 12.55 -8.71 -4.89
N LEU A 135 13.50 -8.47 -3.99
CA LEU A 135 14.87 -8.07 -4.34
C LEU A 135 15.61 -9.15 -5.14
N ALA A 136 15.26 -10.43 -4.96
CA ALA A 136 15.74 -11.54 -5.78
C ALA A 136 15.02 -11.62 -7.15
N GLY A 137 14.13 -10.68 -7.49
CA GLY A 137 13.42 -10.60 -8.78
C GLY A 137 12.30 -11.63 -8.93
N ARG A 138 11.77 -12.19 -7.84
CA ARG A 138 10.65 -13.14 -7.88
C ARG A 138 9.37 -12.42 -8.26
N THR A 139 8.58 -13.01 -9.17
CA THR A 139 7.26 -12.47 -9.54
C THR A 139 6.31 -12.51 -8.35
N LEU A 140 5.23 -11.72 -8.39
CA LEU A 140 4.17 -11.75 -7.36
C LEU A 140 3.68 -13.18 -7.11
N THR A 141 3.39 -13.95 -8.16
CA THR A 141 2.98 -15.36 -8.05
C THR A 141 4.00 -16.20 -7.28
N GLN A 142 5.30 -16.08 -7.63
CA GLN A 142 6.36 -16.80 -6.94
C GLN A 142 6.55 -16.37 -5.48
N VAL A 143 6.32 -15.09 -5.19
CA VAL A 143 6.33 -14.57 -3.81
C VAL A 143 5.19 -15.20 -3.01
N ASN A 144 3.95 -15.17 -3.55
CA ASN A 144 2.78 -15.75 -2.89
C ASN A 144 2.95 -17.24 -2.62
N GLU A 145 3.42 -18.01 -3.60
CA GLU A 145 3.72 -19.44 -3.45
C GLU A 145 4.78 -19.70 -2.37
N ALA A 146 5.84 -18.88 -2.34
CA ALA A 146 6.92 -19.02 -1.35
C ALA A 146 6.46 -18.67 0.07
N ILE A 147 5.59 -17.67 0.22
CA ILE A 147 5.03 -17.30 1.52
C ILE A 147 4.08 -18.40 2.02
N ALA A 148 3.16 -18.88 1.17
CA ALA A 148 2.26 -19.99 1.51
C ALA A 148 3.07 -21.23 1.95
N ALA A 149 4.08 -21.61 1.17
CA ALA A 149 4.96 -22.74 1.53
C ALA A 149 5.73 -22.54 2.84
N ALA A 150 6.12 -21.31 3.18
CA ALA A 150 6.81 -20.99 4.43
C ALA A 150 5.85 -21.07 5.63
N ILE A 151 4.58 -20.72 5.45
CA ILE A 151 3.54 -20.88 6.47
C ILE A 151 3.27 -22.35 6.72
N ASP A 152 3.05 -23.15 5.67
CA ASP A 152 2.81 -24.59 5.75
C ASP A 152 3.93 -25.33 6.48
N LYS A 153 5.18 -24.92 6.22
CA LYS A 153 6.39 -25.48 6.87
C LYS A 153 6.62 -24.92 8.27
N LYS A 154 5.79 -23.98 8.76
CA LYS A 154 5.95 -23.30 10.05
C LYS A 154 7.27 -22.49 10.16
N GLU A 155 7.83 -22.07 9.03
CA GLU A 155 8.95 -21.12 8.99
C GLU A 155 8.48 -19.70 9.33
N LEU A 156 7.22 -19.40 8.98
CA LEU A 156 6.50 -18.19 9.40
C LEU A 156 5.44 -18.58 10.43
N THR A 157 5.53 -17.98 11.61
CA THR A 157 4.60 -18.26 12.71
C THR A 157 3.26 -17.55 12.52
N PRO A 158 2.15 -18.08 13.08
CA PRO A 158 0.89 -17.35 13.16
C PRO A 158 1.06 -15.99 13.84
N MET A 159 0.11 -15.06 13.59
CA MET A 159 0.12 -13.75 14.24
C MET A 159 -0.02 -13.90 15.76
N GLU A 160 0.87 -13.25 16.51
CA GLU A 160 0.73 -13.18 17.96
C GLU A 160 -0.50 -12.34 18.35
N PRO A 161 -1.21 -12.69 19.44
CA PRO A 161 -2.29 -11.87 19.96
C PRO A 161 -1.85 -10.42 20.21
N GLY A 162 -2.64 -9.47 19.74
CA GLY A 162 -2.33 -8.05 19.86
C GLY A 162 -1.29 -7.51 18.87
N ALA A 163 -0.89 -8.29 17.87
CA ALA A 163 -0.05 -7.80 16.79
C ALA A 163 -0.74 -6.64 16.06
N MET A 164 -0.09 -5.47 16.01
CA MET A 164 -0.66 -4.27 15.38
C MET A 164 0.42 -3.32 14.87
N CYS A 165 0.01 -2.39 14.02
CA CYS A 165 0.86 -1.30 13.61
C CYS A 165 0.14 0.06 13.57
N TYR A 166 0.95 1.11 13.57
CA TYR A 166 0.56 2.48 13.26
C TYR A 166 0.89 2.80 11.80
N MET A 167 -0.07 3.39 11.09
CA MET A 167 0.08 3.93 9.74
C MET A 167 -0.53 5.34 9.70
N MET A 168 0.06 6.25 10.46
CA MET A 168 -0.45 7.60 10.72
C MET A 168 0.40 8.70 10.06
N SER A 169 1.16 8.37 9.02
CA SER A 169 2.01 9.34 8.33
C SER A 169 1.23 10.12 7.26
N LYS A 170 1.42 11.44 7.22
CA LYS A 170 0.97 12.30 6.11
C LYS A 170 1.80 12.15 4.84
N GLN A 171 3.01 11.57 4.96
CA GLN A 171 4.03 11.58 3.91
C GLN A 171 4.11 10.26 3.15
N GLY A 172 3.26 9.29 3.52
CA GLY A 172 3.21 8.01 2.84
C GLY A 172 2.64 8.15 1.44
N TYR A 173 3.09 7.27 0.53
CA TYR A 173 2.53 7.09 -0.80
C TYR A 173 2.27 5.60 -1.02
N GLY A 174 1.00 5.23 -1.11
CA GLY A 174 0.55 3.82 -1.18
C GLY A 174 0.59 3.22 -2.58
N GLY A 175 0.77 4.03 -3.61
CA GLY A 175 0.77 3.62 -5.01
C GLY A 175 -0.20 4.44 -5.85
N ASP A 176 -0.20 4.20 -7.16
CA ASP A 176 -1.03 4.96 -8.10
C ASP A 176 -2.52 4.66 -7.90
N SER A 177 -2.86 3.45 -7.40
CA SER A 177 -4.24 3.04 -7.11
C SER A 177 -4.80 3.69 -5.83
N ALA A 178 -3.95 4.00 -4.85
CA ALA A 178 -4.33 4.59 -3.58
C ALA A 178 -3.19 5.47 -3.04
N PRO A 179 -2.97 6.66 -3.62
CA PRO A 179 -1.78 7.46 -3.33
C PRO A 179 -1.67 7.92 -1.88
N HIS A 180 -2.80 8.17 -1.24
CA HIS A 180 -2.84 8.58 0.17
C HIS A 180 -3.91 7.80 0.94
N TRP A 181 -3.50 7.18 2.04
CA TRP A 181 -4.39 6.49 2.94
C TRP A 181 -4.78 7.40 4.10
N PRO A 182 -6.00 7.26 4.64
CA PRO A 182 -6.36 7.92 5.88
C PRO A 182 -5.44 7.46 7.01
N SER A 183 -5.24 8.30 8.01
CA SER A 183 -4.56 7.89 9.25
C SER A 183 -5.29 6.71 9.87
N HIS A 184 -4.60 5.60 10.17
CA HIS A 184 -5.23 4.40 10.70
C HIS A 184 -4.29 3.54 11.53
N LEU A 185 -4.88 2.63 12.28
CA LEU A 185 -4.23 1.48 12.93
C LEU A 185 -4.59 0.20 12.16
N MET A 186 -3.68 -0.75 12.12
CA MET A 186 -3.98 -2.10 11.62
C MET A 186 -3.70 -3.13 12.73
N PHE A 187 -4.58 -4.12 12.81
CA PHE A 187 -4.42 -5.28 13.68
C PHE A 187 -4.33 -6.53 12.81
N PHE A 188 -3.42 -7.42 13.17
CA PHE A 188 -3.11 -8.62 12.41
C PHE A 188 -3.53 -9.86 13.17
N TYR A 189 -4.35 -10.70 12.53
CA TYR A 189 -4.84 -11.94 13.08
C TYR A 189 -4.72 -13.08 12.07
N SER A 190 -4.45 -14.30 12.55
CA SER A 190 -4.47 -15.47 11.69
C SER A 190 -5.91 -15.97 11.52
N ASP A 191 -6.33 -16.24 10.26
CA ASP A 191 -7.58 -16.91 9.89
C ASP A 191 -8.83 -16.46 10.67
N THR A 192 -8.93 -15.15 10.93
CA THR A 192 -10.01 -14.61 11.75
C THR A 192 -11.16 -14.14 10.88
N ASP A 193 -12.39 -14.60 11.20
CA ASP A 193 -13.60 -14.13 10.51
C ASP A 193 -13.81 -12.63 10.77
N PRO A 194 -13.84 -11.80 9.72
CA PRO A 194 -14.14 -10.37 9.84
C PRO A 194 -15.44 -10.03 10.58
N ALA A 195 -16.42 -10.93 10.53
CA ALA A 195 -17.73 -10.71 11.14
C ALA A 195 -17.67 -10.57 12.68
N ILE A 196 -16.71 -11.22 13.35
CA ILE A 196 -16.60 -11.13 14.82
C ILE A 196 -16.22 -9.73 15.30
N TRP A 197 -15.67 -8.87 14.41
CA TRP A 197 -15.37 -7.47 14.68
C TRP A 197 -16.44 -6.53 14.10
N GLY A 198 -17.50 -7.06 13.50
CA GLY A 198 -18.46 -6.27 12.74
C GLY A 198 -17.83 -5.49 11.60
N ALA A 199 -16.73 -6.00 11.05
CA ALA A 199 -15.99 -5.36 9.98
C ALA A 199 -16.78 -5.38 8.66
N ASN A 200 -16.56 -4.35 7.84
CA ASN A 200 -17.19 -4.17 6.52
C ASN A 200 -18.73 -4.05 6.55
N LEU A 201 -19.34 -3.90 7.72
CA LEU A 201 -20.78 -3.62 7.85
C LEU A 201 -21.09 -2.15 7.60
N LEU A 202 -22.30 -1.87 7.16
CA LEU A 202 -22.77 -0.50 6.96
C LEU A 202 -22.66 0.31 8.27
N GLY A 203 -21.89 1.41 8.24
CA GLY A 203 -21.65 2.26 9.39
C GLY A 203 -20.57 1.76 10.36
N SER A 204 -19.97 0.59 10.13
CA SER A 204 -18.82 0.14 10.91
C SER A 204 -17.57 0.96 10.56
N PRO A 205 -16.82 1.46 11.55
CA PRO A 205 -15.51 2.06 11.30
C PRO A 205 -14.42 1.02 11.05
N VAL A 206 -14.70 -0.27 11.26
CA VAL A 206 -13.75 -1.36 11.09
C VAL A 206 -13.82 -1.89 9.67
N ILE A 207 -12.69 -1.83 8.96
CA ILE A 207 -12.50 -2.44 7.65
C ILE A 207 -11.65 -3.69 7.84
N ALA A 208 -11.98 -4.79 7.16
CA ALA A 208 -11.15 -5.97 7.19
C ALA A 208 -10.80 -6.43 5.77
N VAL A 209 -9.56 -6.87 5.62
CA VAL A 209 -9.03 -7.52 4.43
C VAL A 209 -8.51 -8.88 4.86
N ALA A 210 -9.06 -9.94 4.29
CA ALA A 210 -8.59 -11.30 4.52
C ALA A 210 -7.73 -11.75 3.33
N ASP A 211 -6.59 -12.34 3.64
CA ASP A 211 -5.71 -13.01 2.70
C ASP A 211 -5.65 -14.52 3.07
N PRO A 212 -6.42 -15.37 2.38
CA PRO A 212 -6.45 -16.80 2.67
C PRO A 212 -5.11 -17.50 2.37
N LEU A 213 -4.31 -17.00 1.42
CA LEU A 213 -3.02 -17.59 1.07
C LEU A 213 -1.98 -17.36 2.18
N GLU A 214 -2.07 -16.22 2.83
CA GLU A 214 -1.19 -15.87 3.95
C GLU A 214 -1.77 -16.24 5.31
N HIS A 215 -2.97 -16.86 5.38
CA HIS A 215 -3.67 -17.09 6.64
C HIS A 215 -3.74 -15.84 7.50
N LEU A 216 -4.05 -14.70 6.89
CA LEU A 216 -3.99 -13.38 7.52
C LEU A 216 -5.30 -12.63 7.37
N THR A 217 -5.83 -12.11 8.47
CA THR A 217 -6.89 -11.11 8.47
C THR A 217 -6.34 -9.80 9.06
N GLN A 218 -6.44 -8.73 8.28
CA GLN A 218 -6.03 -7.40 8.67
C GLN A 218 -7.25 -6.56 8.99
N PHE A 219 -7.35 -6.03 10.21
CA PHE A 219 -8.40 -5.09 10.60
C PHE A 219 -7.82 -3.68 10.58
N VAL A 220 -8.42 -2.80 9.78
CA VAL A 220 -8.01 -1.40 9.61
C VAL A 220 -9.01 -0.52 10.33
N ILE A 221 -8.54 0.33 11.23
CA ILE A 221 -9.34 1.26 12.00
C ILE A 221 -8.86 2.67 11.75
N PRO A 222 -9.59 3.50 10.98
CA PRO A 222 -9.27 4.90 10.79
C PRO A 222 -9.23 5.66 12.12
N VAL A 223 -8.30 6.60 12.24
CA VAL A 223 -8.16 7.46 13.42
C VAL A 223 -8.19 8.94 13.02
N GLU A 224 -8.66 9.78 13.95
CA GLU A 224 -8.92 11.21 13.70
C GLU A 224 -7.67 12.08 13.68
N ARG A 225 -6.50 11.53 13.99
CA ARG A 225 -5.26 12.30 14.08
C ARG A 225 -4.13 11.63 13.30
N TRP A 226 -3.29 12.47 12.74
CA TRP A 226 -1.98 12.08 12.22
C TRP A 226 -1.00 11.87 13.37
N SER A 227 0.13 11.25 13.09
CA SER A 227 1.20 10.98 14.07
C SER A 227 1.76 12.24 14.73
N ASP A 228 1.67 13.39 14.07
CA ASP A 228 2.09 14.70 14.59
C ASP A 228 1.03 15.36 15.49
N GLY A 229 -0.10 14.67 15.75
CA GLY A 229 -1.20 15.14 16.60
C GLY A 229 -2.20 16.05 15.87
N THR A 230 -1.94 16.47 14.64
CA THR A 230 -2.89 17.29 13.87
C THR A 230 -4.09 16.44 13.44
N LYS A 231 -5.25 17.10 13.27
CA LYS A 231 -6.49 16.44 12.87
C LYS A 231 -6.35 15.84 11.47
N ALA A 232 -6.64 14.55 11.31
CA ALA A 232 -6.85 13.95 10.02
C ALA A 232 -8.18 14.47 9.47
N ARG A 233 -8.21 14.83 8.16
CA ARG A 233 -9.49 15.16 7.52
C ARG A 233 -10.36 13.91 7.55
N GLU A 234 -11.67 14.09 7.81
CA GLU A 234 -12.61 12.98 7.62
C GLU A 234 -12.39 12.40 6.21
N PRO A 235 -12.27 11.07 6.08
CA PRO A 235 -12.26 10.47 4.77
C PRO A 235 -13.58 10.91 4.11
N SER A 236 -13.50 11.69 3.04
CA SER A 236 -14.65 11.82 2.15
C SER A 236 -14.98 10.38 1.77
N LEU A 237 -16.22 9.95 2.01
CA LEU A 237 -16.72 8.61 1.68
C LEU A 237 -16.68 8.43 0.15
N GLN A 238 -15.50 8.43 -0.43
CA GLN A 238 -15.29 7.84 -1.73
C GLN A 238 -15.40 6.34 -1.51
N LYS A 239 -16.46 5.77 -2.11
CA LYS A 239 -16.66 4.32 -2.22
C LYS A 239 -15.37 3.71 -2.79
N THR A 240 -14.47 3.34 -1.91
CA THR A 240 -13.35 2.47 -2.27
C THR A 240 -13.98 1.12 -2.56
N HIS A 241 -14.13 0.81 -3.83
CA HIS A 241 -14.40 -0.54 -4.27
C HIS A 241 -13.17 -1.38 -3.94
N TYR A 242 -13.12 -1.91 -2.74
CA TYR A 242 -12.30 -3.08 -2.47
C TYR A 242 -12.92 -4.21 -3.28
N VAL A 243 -12.33 -4.50 -4.42
CA VAL A 243 -12.69 -5.66 -5.23
C VAL A 243 -12.23 -6.88 -4.44
N SER A 244 -13.18 -7.56 -3.78
CA SER A 244 -12.95 -8.92 -3.32
C SER A 244 -12.71 -9.77 -4.58
N GLY A 245 -11.47 -10.17 -4.80
CA GLY A 245 -11.14 -11.17 -5.80
C GLY A 245 -11.93 -12.45 -5.49
N LYS A 246 -12.74 -12.86 -6.48
CA LYS A 246 -13.32 -14.21 -6.53
C LYS A 246 -12.26 -15.16 -7.05
#